data_a3db241b33d4cf5cd4bd1c3382903820
#
_entry.id   a3db241b33d4cf5cd4bd1c3382903820
#
_cell.length_a   1.000
_cell.length_b   1.000
_cell.length_c   1.000
_cell.angle_alpha   90.00
_cell.angle_beta   90.00
_cell.angle_gamma   90.00
#
_symmetry.space_group_name_H-M   'P 1'
#
loop_
_entity.id
_entity.type
_entity.pdbx_description
1 polymer ?
#
loop_
_entity_poly.entity_id
_entity_poly.type
_entity_poly.pdbx_seq_one_letter_code
_entity_poly.pdbx_strand_id
1 'polypeptide(L)'
;LEAAAKARPDWSFVLIGKEKPGVDLTALHAMPNVHFLGLKPNEQLPQYLAHFDACLNLFAKSDLSKDVSPLKFYEYLATGRPIVSTRQPDQILQYAPLIEIADSPEEFIAACEASLTDTASERTKARIEAGRDCSWDSRVAQMCEILQEQGIL
;
A
#
# COMPACT_ATOMS: atom_id res chain seq x y z
N LEU A 1 10.99 -1.28 7.27
CA LEU A 1 10.45 -2.58 7.64
C LEU A 1 11.27 -3.27 8.74
N GLU A 2 12.59 -3.41 8.55
CA GLU A 2 13.48 -4.10 9.49
C GLU A 2 13.37 -3.60 10.94
N ALA A 3 13.37 -2.28 11.15
CA ALA A 3 13.21 -1.68 12.47
C ALA A 3 11.89 -2.10 13.14
N ALA A 4 10.79 -2.11 12.37
CA ALA A 4 9.49 -2.52 12.88
C ALA A 4 9.44 -4.02 13.21
N ALA A 5 10.04 -4.87 12.37
CA ALA A 5 10.08 -6.31 12.62
C ALA A 5 10.90 -6.66 13.88
N LYS A 6 11.97 -5.91 14.15
CA LYS A 6 12.74 -6.03 15.40
C LYS A 6 11.99 -5.55 16.64
N ALA A 7 11.29 -4.41 16.51
CA ALA A 7 10.57 -3.80 17.62
C ALA A 7 9.29 -4.55 18.00
N ARG A 8 8.68 -5.23 17.01
CA ARG A 8 7.40 -5.91 17.17
C ARG A 8 7.51 -7.39 16.73
N PRO A 9 8.17 -8.24 17.54
CA PRO A 9 8.30 -9.67 17.26
C PRO A 9 6.96 -10.43 17.30
N ASP A 10 5.93 -9.83 17.86
CA ASP A 10 4.56 -10.30 17.94
C ASP A 10 3.77 -10.08 16.62
N TRP A 11 4.29 -9.26 15.70
CA TRP A 11 3.65 -9.04 14.39
C TRP A 11 4.22 -9.97 13.33
N SER A 12 3.41 -10.32 12.34
CA SER A 12 3.82 -11.05 11.14
C SER A 12 3.91 -10.11 9.94
N PHE A 13 5.09 -9.99 9.36
CA PHE A 13 5.32 -9.21 8.15
C PHE A 13 5.37 -10.13 6.94
N VAL A 14 4.40 -10.00 6.05
CA VAL A 14 4.28 -10.84 4.86
C VAL A 14 4.71 -10.06 3.62
N LEU A 15 5.70 -10.60 2.89
CA LEU A 15 6.20 -10.03 1.66
C LEU A 15 5.85 -10.94 0.49
N ILE A 16 5.08 -10.40 -0.47
CA ILE A 16 4.66 -11.11 -1.67
C ILE A 16 5.30 -10.40 -2.87
N GLY A 17 6.05 -11.13 -3.65
CA GLY A 17 6.72 -10.60 -4.82
C GLY A 17 8.06 -11.25 -5.07
N LYS A 18 8.70 -10.85 -6.16
CA LYS A 18 10.03 -11.28 -6.50
C LYS A 18 11.07 -10.43 -5.77
N GLU A 19 12.04 -11.08 -5.15
CA GLU A 19 13.20 -10.39 -4.60
C GLU A 19 14.02 -9.79 -5.74
N LYS A 20 14.37 -8.52 -5.59
CA LYS A 20 15.13 -7.81 -6.61
C LYS A 20 16.62 -8.18 -6.49
N PRO A 21 17.28 -8.64 -7.56
CA PRO A 21 18.71 -8.92 -7.52
C PRO A 21 19.52 -7.69 -7.07
N GLY A 22 20.52 -7.91 -6.24
CA GLY A 22 21.41 -6.87 -5.73
C GLY A 22 20.86 -6.08 -4.52
N VAL A 23 19.69 -6.43 -4.01
CA VAL A 23 19.19 -5.90 -2.73
C VAL A 23 19.57 -6.90 -1.63
N ASP A 24 20.24 -6.42 -0.59
CA ASP A 24 20.55 -7.25 0.57
C ASP A 24 19.33 -7.36 1.49
N LEU A 25 18.77 -8.55 1.57
CA LEU A 25 17.62 -8.91 2.42
C LEU A 25 18.01 -9.87 3.55
N THR A 26 19.32 -10.12 3.76
CA THR A 26 19.83 -11.09 4.71
C THR A 26 19.28 -10.86 6.12
N ALA A 27 19.24 -9.61 6.57
CA ALA A 27 18.71 -9.25 7.89
C ALA A 27 17.21 -9.58 8.02
N LEU A 28 16.42 -9.36 6.96
CA LEU A 28 14.99 -9.67 6.97
C LEU A 28 14.74 -11.18 6.91
N HIS A 29 15.53 -11.92 6.14
CA HIS A 29 15.44 -13.40 6.10
C HIS A 29 15.79 -14.06 7.43
N ALA A 30 16.63 -13.42 8.26
CA ALA A 30 16.98 -13.92 9.58
C ALA A 30 15.90 -13.68 10.64
N MET A 31 14.84 -12.92 10.34
CA MET A 31 13.79 -12.59 11.30
C MET A 31 12.65 -13.61 11.23
N PRO A 32 12.29 -14.26 12.36
CA PRO A 32 11.28 -15.32 12.38
C PRO A 32 9.85 -14.82 12.08
N ASN A 33 9.61 -13.53 12.21
CA ASN A 33 8.33 -12.88 11.99
C ASN A 33 8.24 -12.18 10.63
N VAL A 34 9.20 -12.40 9.73
CA VAL A 34 9.18 -11.90 8.35
C VAL A 34 9.05 -13.08 7.38
N HIS A 35 7.99 -13.08 6.58
CA HIS A 35 7.61 -14.21 5.74
C HIS A 35 7.67 -13.83 4.27
N PHE A 36 8.61 -14.41 3.54
CA PHE A 36 8.73 -14.24 2.08
C PHE A 36 7.95 -15.32 1.37
N LEU A 37 6.85 -14.97 0.72
CA LEU A 37 5.97 -15.92 0.02
C LEU A 37 6.29 -16.06 -1.47
N GLY A 38 7.29 -15.31 -1.96
CA GLY A 38 7.66 -15.30 -3.38
C GLY A 38 6.58 -14.69 -4.27
N LEU A 39 6.76 -14.83 -5.59
CA LEU A 39 5.81 -14.33 -6.58
C LEU A 39 4.51 -15.15 -6.54
N LYS A 40 3.38 -14.46 -6.56
CA LYS A 40 2.03 -15.05 -6.68
C LYS A 40 1.34 -14.53 -7.93
N PRO A 41 0.50 -15.35 -8.58
CA PRO A 41 -0.39 -14.86 -9.64
C PRO A 41 -1.31 -13.75 -9.13
N ASN A 42 -1.61 -12.76 -9.98
CA ASN A 42 -2.46 -11.62 -9.60
C ASN A 42 -3.83 -12.06 -9.10
N GLU A 43 -4.40 -13.11 -9.67
CA GLU A 43 -5.70 -13.66 -9.30
C GLU A 43 -5.74 -14.21 -7.86
N GLN A 44 -4.57 -14.53 -7.29
CA GLN A 44 -4.45 -15.00 -5.92
C GLN A 44 -4.25 -13.88 -4.89
N LEU A 45 -3.79 -12.69 -5.33
CA LEU A 45 -3.47 -11.59 -4.40
C LEU A 45 -4.66 -11.16 -3.55
N PRO A 46 -5.90 -11.06 -4.06
CA PRO A 46 -7.05 -10.70 -3.24
C PRO A 46 -7.27 -11.62 -2.04
N GLN A 47 -6.96 -12.91 -2.16
CA GLN A 47 -7.10 -13.88 -1.06
C GLN A 47 -6.12 -13.60 0.08
N TYR A 48 -4.88 -13.18 -0.23
CA TYR A 48 -3.90 -12.78 0.78
C TYR A 48 -4.31 -11.45 1.42
N LEU A 49 -4.64 -10.44 0.60
CA LEU A 49 -5.01 -9.11 1.08
C LEU A 49 -6.23 -9.13 2.00
N ALA A 50 -7.18 -10.02 1.74
CA ALA A 50 -8.36 -10.19 2.58
C ALA A 50 -8.05 -10.64 4.03
N HIS A 51 -6.86 -11.19 4.27
CA HIS A 51 -6.43 -11.68 5.58
C HIS A 51 -5.39 -10.78 6.27
N PHE A 52 -4.98 -9.69 5.63
CA PHE A 52 -4.06 -8.74 6.25
C PHE A 52 -4.81 -7.78 7.17
N ASP A 53 -4.23 -7.47 8.32
CA ASP A 53 -4.76 -6.45 9.23
C ASP A 53 -4.45 -5.05 8.70
N ALA A 54 -3.29 -4.86 8.08
CA ALA A 54 -2.88 -3.63 7.41
C ALA A 54 -2.04 -3.91 6.17
N CYS A 55 -2.14 -3.05 5.16
CA CYS A 55 -1.33 -3.10 3.95
C CYS A 55 -0.21 -2.05 4.01
N LEU A 56 0.99 -2.43 3.57
CA LEU A 56 2.18 -1.58 3.68
C LEU A 56 2.62 -1.07 2.30
N ASN A 57 2.59 0.25 2.11
CA ASN A 57 3.05 0.91 0.88
C ASN A 57 4.38 1.62 1.12
N LEU A 58 5.46 0.84 1.19
CA LEU A 58 6.79 1.33 1.52
C LEU A 58 7.59 1.68 0.27
N PHE A 59 8.03 2.92 0.20
CA PHE A 59 8.97 3.42 -0.80
C PHE A 59 10.20 4.04 -0.11
N ALA A 60 11.37 3.75 -0.63
CA ALA A 60 12.57 4.48 -0.24
C ALA A 60 12.48 5.92 -0.78
N LYS A 61 12.90 6.88 0.03
CA LYS A 61 12.90 8.29 -0.37
C LYS A 61 13.94 8.52 -1.47
N SER A 62 13.47 8.90 -2.67
CA SER A 62 14.32 9.22 -3.81
C SER A 62 13.54 10.10 -4.81
N ASP A 63 14.25 10.78 -5.69
CA ASP A 63 13.60 11.57 -6.74
C ASP A 63 12.76 10.69 -7.68
N LEU A 64 13.25 9.48 -7.97
CA LEU A 64 12.51 8.54 -8.81
C LEU A 64 11.20 8.08 -8.15
N SER A 65 11.22 7.79 -6.85
CA SER A 65 10.04 7.28 -6.14
C SER A 65 8.96 8.34 -5.91
N LYS A 66 9.32 9.63 -6.04
CA LYS A 66 8.41 10.75 -5.89
C LYS A 66 7.28 10.74 -6.93
N ASP A 67 7.62 10.43 -8.17
CA ASP A 67 6.71 10.53 -9.32
C ASP A 67 6.12 9.17 -9.76
N VAL A 68 6.34 8.11 -8.98
CA VAL A 68 5.80 6.78 -9.27
C VAL A 68 4.30 6.73 -9.02
N SER A 69 3.53 6.09 -9.92
CA SER A 69 2.15 5.70 -9.66
C SER A 69 2.11 4.27 -9.11
N PRO A 70 1.88 4.06 -7.80
CA PRO A 70 2.01 2.75 -7.18
C PRO A 70 0.73 1.94 -7.37
N LEU A 71 0.67 1.07 -8.38
CA LEU A 71 -0.53 0.25 -8.68
C LEU A 71 -1.03 -0.52 -7.45
N LYS A 72 -0.13 -1.14 -6.69
CA LYS A 72 -0.47 -1.88 -5.46
C LYS A 72 -1.24 -1.03 -4.43
N PHE A 73 -1.00 0.28 -4.39
CA PHE A 73 -1.69 1.19 -3.46
C PHE A 73 -3.19 1.27 -3.77
N TYR A 74 -3.55 1.34 -5.06
CA TYR A 74 -4.94 1.35 -5.48
C TYR A 74 -5.63 0.00 -5.24
N GLU A 75 -4.89 -1.10 -5.38
CA GLU A 75 -5.36 -2.43 -5.01
C GLU A 75 -5.63 -2.51 -3.50
N TYR A 76 -4.77 -1.92 -2.67
CA TYR A 76 -4.97 -1.85 -1.22
C TYR A 76 -6.21 -1.02 -0.85
N LEU A 77 -6.40 0.15 -1.46
CA LEU A 77 -7.62 0.94 -1.27
C LEU A 77 -8.88 0.12 -1.54
N ALA A 78 -8.89 -0.62 -2.65
CA ALA A 78 -10.04 -1.44 -3.05
C ALA A 78 -10.40 -2.54 -2.03
N THR A 79 -9.46 -2.98 -1.19
CA THR A 79 -9.74 -3.95 -0.10
C THR A 79 -10.45 -3.32 1.10
N GLY A 80 -10.37 -2.01 1.26
CA GLY A 80 -10.82 -1.30 2.46
C GLY A 80 -9.93 -1.49 3.69
N ARG A 81 -8.87 -2.30 3.59
CA ARG A 81 -7.93 -2.51 4.71
C ARG A 81 -7.18 -1.23 5.07
N PRO A 82 -6.81 -1.03 6.32
CA PRO A 82 -5.89 0.03 6.71
C PRO A 82 -4.62 0.01 5.88
N ILE A 83 -4.11 1.20 5.54
CA ILE A 83 -2.89 1.33 4.76
C ILE A 83 -1.91 2.21 5.53
N VAL A 84 -0.69 1.71 5.70
CA VAL A 84 0.44 2.49 6.21
C VAL A 84 1.42 2.71 5.07
N SER A 85 1.78 3.96 4.84
CA SER A 85 2.67 4.34 3.74
C SER A 85 3.80 5.24 4.22
N THR A 86 4.94 5.14 3.56
CA THR A 86 5.91 6.25 3.56
C THR A 86 5.34 7.42 2.77
N ARG A 87 5.84 8.65 2.98
CA ARG A 87 5.32 9.86 2.32
C ARG A 87 5.44 9.84 0.78
N GLN A 88 6.22 8.96 0.23
CA GLN A 88 6.36 8.81 -1.22
C GLN A 88 5.60 7.58 -1.74
N PRO A 89 5.11 7.66 -2.97
CA PRO A 89 5.14 8.81 -3.92
C PRO A 89 4.15 9.92 -3.55
N ASP A 90 4.35 11.13 -4.10
CA ASP A 90 3.52 12.30 -3.80
C ASP A 90 2.04 12.10 -4.13
N GLN A 91 1.75 11.27 -5.12
CA GLN A 91 0.37 10.92 -5.52
C GLN A 91 -0.49 10.35 -4.38
N ILE A 92 0.11 9.67 -3.40
CA ILE A 92 -0.68 9.09 -2.32
C ILE A 92 -1.14 10.13 -1.28
N LEU A 93 -0.53 11.31 -1.25
CA LEU A 93 -0.81 12.33 -0.23
C LEU A 93 -2.25 12.85 -0.28
N GLN A 94 -2.89 12.79 -1.45
CA GLN A 94 -4.31 13.11 -1.58
C GLN A 94 -5.23 12.17 -0.77
N TYR A 95 -4.73 10.98 -0.41
CA TYR A 95 -5.44 9.98 0.39
C TYR A 95 -5.08 10.03 1.88
N ALA A 96 -4.31 11.05 2.33
CA ALA A 96 -3.89 11.18 3.72
C ALA A 96 -5.03 11.03 4.76
N PRO A 97 -6.29 11.48 4.50
CA PRO A 97 -7.40 11.23 5.42
C PRO A 97 -7.79 9.75 5.58
N LEU A 98 -7.42 8.90 4.63
CA LEU A 98 -7.82 7.49 4.55
C LEU A 98 -6.71 6.51 4.97
N ILE A 99 -5.47 6.99 5.06
CA ILE A 99 -4.27 6.18 5.29
C ILE A 99 -3.43 6.78 6.41
N GLU A 100 -2.50 6.00 6.94
CA GLU A 100 -1.47 6.49 7.84
C GLU A 100 -0.17 6.74 7.06
N ILE A 101 0.48 7.89 7.30
CA ILE A 101 1.74 8.27 6.65
C ILE A 101 2.82 8.36 7.71
N ALA A 102 3.98 7.78 7.43
CA ALA A 102 5.12 7.75 8.32
C ALA A 102 6.40 8.21 7.61
N ASP A 103 7.17 9.05 8.27
CA ASP A 103 8.44 9.61 7.76
C ASP A 103 9.67 9.01 8.50
N SER A 104 9.46 8.31 9.61
CA SER A 104 10.49 7.63 10.39
C SER A 104 10.10 6.20 10.76
N PRO A 105 11.04 5.34 11.17
CA PRO A 105 10.72 4.02 11.68
C PRO A 105 9.77 4.02 12.89
N GLU A 106 9.93 4.98 13.80
CA GLU A 106 9.11 5.14 15.00
C GLU A 106 7.68 5.53 14.63
N GLU A 107 7.52 6.50 13.73
CA GLU A 107 6.21 6.89 13.19
C GLU A 107 5.55 5.73 12.44
N PHE A 108 6.33 4.93 11.71
CA PHE A 108 5.82 3.75 11.01
C PHE A 108 5.25 2.70 11.96
N ILE A 109 5.93 2.43 13.07
CA ILE A 109 5.44 1.51 14.10
C ILE A 109 4.14 2.05 14.71
N ALA A 110 4.12 3.32 15.10
CA ALA A 110 2.94 3.97 15.67
C ALA A 110 1.76 3.98 14.67
N ALA A 111 2.02 4.23 13.39
CA ALA A 111 1.01 4.17 12.33
C ALA A 111 0.44 2.76 12.14
N CYS A 112 1.28 1.73 12.20
CA CYS A 112 0.83 0.34 12.18
C CYS A 112 -0.05 0.03 13.40
N GLU A 113 0.34 0.45 14.61
CA GLU A 113 -0.46 0.27 15.83
C GLU A 113 -1.83 0.94 15.71
N ALA A 114 -1.87 2.18 15.24
CA ALA A 114 -3.12 2.89 14.98
C ALA A 114 -4.00 2.16 13.95
N SER A 115 -3.39 1.62 12.90
CA SER A 115 -4.06 0.86 11.86
C SER A 115 -4.71 -0.42 12.38
N LEU A 116 -4.07 -1.13 13.31
CA LEU A 116 -4.63 -2.36 13.90
C LEU A 116 -5.86 -2.08 14.77
N THR A 117 -6.04 -0.86 15.24
CA THR A 117 -7.21 -0.41 16.02
C THR A 117 -8.26 0.30 15.18
N ASP A 118 -8.00 0.54 13.89
CA ASP A 118 -8.93 1.21 12.97
C ASP A 118 -10.09 0.28 12.58
N THR A 119 -11.12 0.27 13.41
CA THR A 119 -12.37 -0.46 13.16
C THR A 119 -13.47 0.41 12.54
N ALA A 120 -13.14 1.66 12.15
CA ALA A 120 -14.09 2.62 11.65
C ALA A 120 -14.66 2.21 10.29
N SER A 121 -15.92 1.78 10.26
CA SER A 121 -16.61 1.35 9.03
C SER A 121 -16.64 2.44 7.95
N GLU A 122 -16.67 3.71 8.34
CA GLU A 122 -16.69 4.85 7.41
C GLU A 122 -15.35 5.01 6.67
N ARG A 123 -14.21 4.87 7.36
CA ARG A 123 -12.90 4.89 6.70
C ARG A 123 -12.74 3.69 5.76
N THR A 124 -13.23 2.53 6.16
CA THR A 124 -13.23 1.33 5.31
C THR A 124 -14.02 1.55 4.03
N LYS A 125 -15.24 2.08 4.12
CA LYS A 125 -16.07 2.40 2.95
C LYS A 125 -15.41 3.44 2.05
N ALA A 126 -14.87 4.51 2.65
CA ALA A 126 -14.20 5.57 1.91
C ALA A 126 -12.95 5.06 1.17
N ARG A 127 -12.18 4.13 1.76
CA ARG A 127 -11.06 3.48 1.06
C ARG A 127 -11.54 2.66 -0.15
N ILE A 128 -12.61 1.86 0.02
CA ILE A 128 -13.18 1.06 -1.07
C ILE A 128 -13.69 1.96 -2.21
N GLU A 129 -14.38 3.04 -1.89
CA GLU A 129 -14.88 4.01 -2.86
C GLU A 129 -13.71 4.66 -3.62
N ALA A 130 -12.70 5.17 -2.91
CA ALA A 130 -11.50 5.72 -3.51
C ALA A 130 -10.77 4.71 -4.41
N GLY A 131 -10.72 3.44 -4.01
CA GLY A 131 -10.16 2.37 -4.85
C GLY A 131 -10.96 2.13 -6.12
N ARG A 132 -12.29 2.18 -6.03
CA ARG A 132 -13.20 2.05 -7.19
C ARG A 132 -13.02 3.21 -8.18
N ASP A 133 -12.90 4.43 -7.68
CA ASP A 133 -12.68 5.63 -8.51
C ASP A 133 -11.35 5.60 -9.25
N CYS A 134 -10.38 4.83 -8.72
CA CYS A 134 -9.08 4.60 -9.35
C CYS A 134 -9.06 3.40 -10.30
N SER A 135 -10.18 2.71 -10.53
CA SER A 135 -10.26 1.60 -11.48
C SER A 135 -9.95 2.03 -12.92
N TRP A 136 -9.53 1.08 -13.74
CA TRP A 136 -9.30 1.36 -15.16
C TRP A 136 -10.57 1.84 -15.87
N ASP A 137 -11.72 1.28 -15.53
CA ASP A 137 -13.00 1.70 -16.11
C ASP A 137 -13.31 3.16 -15.77
N SER A 138 -13.14 3.56 -14.50
CA SER A 138 -13.32 4.95 -14.07
C SER A 138 -12.33 5.90 -14.76
N ARG A 139 -11.06 5.51 -14.88
CA ARG A 139 -10.04 6.32 -15.56
C ARG A 139 -10.32 6.47 -17.05
N VAL A 140 -10.75 5.40 -17.73
CA VAL A 140 -11.14 5.46 -19.15
C VAL A 140 -12.35 6.36 -19.32
N ALA A 141 -13.37 6.25 -18.47
CA ALA A 141 -14.53 7.12 -18.51
C ALA A 141 -14.14 8.61 -18.39
N GLN A 142 -13.32 8.95 -17.38
CA GLN A 142 -12.80 10.31 -17.20
C GLN A 142 -12.01 10.81 -18.43
N MET A 143 -11.17 9.96 -19.03
CA MET A 143 -10.45 10.32 -20.25
C MET A 143 -11.41 10.61 -21.41
N CYS A 144 -12.44 9.78 -21.60
CA CYS A 144 -13.44 10.02 -22.65
C CYS A 144 -14.21 11.33 -22.43
N GLU A 145 -14.59 11.63 -21.18
CA GLU A 145 -15.25 12.90 -20.83
C GLU A 145 -14.36 14.10 -21.19
N ILE A 146 -13.09 14.08 -20.79
CA ILE A 146 -12.14 15.16 -21.11
C ILE A 146 -11.98 15.32 -22.64
N LEU A 147 -11.87 14.23 -23.39
CA LEU A 147 -11.72 14.27 -24.85
C LEU A 147 -12.98 14.82 -25.54
N GLN A 148 -14.17 14.49 -25.03
CA GLN A 148 -15.44 15.04 -25.50
C GLN A 148 -15.52 16.56 -25.24
N GLU A 149 -15.18 17.00 -24.01
CA GLU A 149 -15.15 18.42 -23.66
C GLU A 149 -14.18 19.23 -24.54
N GLN A 150 -13.11 18.61 -24.98
CA GLN A 150 -12.13 19.23 -25.89
C GLN A 150 -12.51 19.11 -27.36
N GLY A 151 -13.64 18.47 -27.71
CA GLY A 151 -14.08 18.27 -29.08
C GLY A 151 -13.19 17.36 -29.92
N ILE A 152 -12.49 16.40 -29.24
CA ILE A 152 -11.60 15.43 -29.89
C ILE A 152 -12.33 14.13 -30.19
N LEU A 153 -13.37 13.80 -29.41
CA LEU A 153 -14.28 12.67 -29.60
C LEU A 153 -15.69 13.15 -29.85
#